data_529a1a450c7d9d1d6921689b0c11cc5c
#
_entry.id   529a1a450c7d9d1d6921689b0c11cc5c
#
_cell.length_a   1.000
_cell.length_b   1.000
_cell.length_c   1.000
_cell.angle_alpha   90.00
_cell.angle_beta   90.00
_cell.angle_gamma   90.00
#
_symmetry.space_group_name_H-M   'P 1'
#
loop_
_entity.id
_entity.type
_entity.pdbx_description
1 polymer ?
#
loop_
_entity_poly.entity_id
_entity_poly.type
_entity_poly.pdbx_seq_one_letter_code
_entity_poly.pdbx_strand_id
1 'polypeptide(L)'
;MIDETLRDADSKMDKAVEHAREEFAAIRTGRAHPAMFAKITADYYGTPTPIQQLAGFQIPEPRVVIVSPYDIGAKTAIEKAIRDSDLGVNPTDDGKVLRLVLPQLTEERRKEYIKLAKSKAEEGRVAVRNIRRSAKQAMDKAEKDGEISKDDVTGGEKRLDGLTKKHVDRIDELVKNKEQELLEV
;
A
#
# COMPACT_ATOMS: atom_id res chain seq x y z
N MET A 1 -8.12 29.29 -13.52
CA MET A 1 -8.88 28.75 -12.34
C MET A 1 -9.27 27.31 -12.56
N ILE A 2 -10.01 26.98 -13.63
CA ILE A 2 -10.45 25.59 -13.90
C ILE A 2 -9.27 24.63 -14.03
N ASP A 3 -8.29 24.93 -14.87
CA ASP A 3 -7.14 24.06 -15.10
C ASP A 3 -6.31 23.85 -13.84
N GLU A 4 -6.16 24.87 -13.02
CA GLU A 4 -5.44 24.78 -11.75
C GLU A 4 -6.20 23.91 -10.76
N THR A 5 -7.52 24.10 -10.64
CA THR A 5 -8.38 23.27 -9.77
C THR A 5 -8.35 21.81 -10.17
N LEU A 6 -8.38 21.52 -11.49
CA LEU A 6 -8.31 20.15 -11.99
C LEU A 6 -6.94 19.51 -11.76
N ARG A 7 -5.85 20.25 -11.94
CA ARG A 7 -4.49 19.75 -11.64
C ARG A 7 -4.32 19.44 -10.16
N ASP A 8 -4.82 20.31 -9.29
CA ASP A 8 -4.79 20.09 -7.84
C ASP A 8 -5.59 18.83 -7.46
N ALA A 9 -6.81 18.68 -8.02
CA ALA A 9 -7.64 17.50 -7.79
C ALA A 9 -6.95 16.23 -8.28
N ASP A 10 -6.37 16.25 -9.48
CA ASP A 10 -5.65 15.09 -10.05
C ASP A 10 -4.48 14.69 -9.14
N SER A 11 -3.68 15.65 -8.69
CA SER A 11 -2.57 15.40 -7.77
C SER A 11 -3.02 14.79 -6.45
N LYS A 12 -4.08 15.31 -5.86
CA LYS A 12 -4.65 14.79 -4.62
C LYS A 12 -5.24 13.39 -4.80
N MET A 13 -5.90 13.15 -5.93
CA MET A 13 -6.44 11.82 -6.28
C MET A 13 -5.31 10.81 -6.50
N ASP A 14 -4.20 11.20 -7.13
CA ASP A 14 -3.00 10.35 -7.26
C ASP A 14 -2.46 9.94 -5.90
N LYS A 15 -2.40 10.87 -4.95
CA LYS A 15 -1.96 10.58 -3.57
C LYS A 15 -2.92 9.61 -2.86
N ALA A 16 -4.23 9.75 -3.08
CA ALA A 16 -5.22 8.84 -2.51
C ALA A 16 -5.07 7.42 -3.07
N VAL A 17 -4.81 7.29 -4.37
CA VAL A 17 -4.54 5.99 -5.01
C VAL A 17 -3.24 5.38 -4.47
N GLU A 18 -2.18 6.19 -4.33
CA GLU A 18 -0.91 5.71 -3.80
C GLU A 18 -1.03 5.26 -2.35
N HIS A 19 -1.80 5.98 -1.53
CA HIS A 19 -2.10 5.55 -0.16
C HIS A 19 -2.84 4.21 -0.14
N ALA A 20 -3.82 4.03 -1.02
CA ALA A 20 -4.53 2.74 -1.17
C ALA A 20 -3.57 1.63 -1.59
N ARG A 21 -2.64 1.91 -2.51
CA ARG A 21 -1.61 0.96 -2.94
C ARG A 21 -0.75 0.50 -1.75
N GLU A 22 -0.32 1.42 -0.92
CA GLU A 22 0.46 1.13 0.29
C GLU A 22 -0.33 0.28 1.29
N GLU A 23 -1.61 0.61 1.49
CA GLU A 23 -2.51 -0.15 2.35
C GLU A 23 -2.71 -1.59 1.84
N PHE A 24 -2.84 -1.78 0.53
CA PHE A 24 -2.93 -3.11 -0.06
C PHE A 24 -1.63 -3.89 0.07
N ALA A 25 -0.49 -3.25 -0.13
CA ALA A 25 0.82 -3.88 0.00
C ALA A 25 1.06 -4.41 1.42
N ALA A 26 0.49 -3.76 2.44
CA ALA A 26 0.60 -4.18 3.83
C ALA A 26 -0.26 -5.41 4.16
N ILE A 27 -1.24 -5.77 3.33
CA ILE A 27 -2.07 -6.95 3.53
C ILE A 27 -1.26 -8.20 3.21
N ARG A 28 -1.19 -9.10 4.17
CA ARG A 28 -0.45 -10.36 4.03
C ARG A 28 -1.11 -11.28 3.03
N THR A 29 -0.31 -11.76 2.07
CA THR A 29 -0.69 -12.84 1.15
C THR A 29 0.01 -14.14 1.55
N GLY A 30 -0.30 -15.24 0.89
CA GLY A 30 0.43 -16.50 1.06
C GLY A 30 1.86 -16.46 0.50
N ARG A 31 2.21 -15.40 -0.25
CA ARG A 31 3.52 -15.22 -0.85
C ARG A 31 4.39 -14.28 -0.05
N ALA A 32 5.69 -14.58 -0.02
CA ALA A 32 6.69 -13.67 0.53
C ALA A 32 6.83 -12.43 -0.36
N HIS A 33 6.99 -11.28 0.27
CA HIS A 33 7.26 -10.01 -0.40
C HIS A 33 8.20 -9.18 0.47
N PRO A 34 9.20 -8.48 -0.11
CA PRO A 34 10.13 -7.67 0.67
C PRO A 34 9.46 -6.62 1.56
N ALA A 35 8.30 -6.08 1.14
CA ALA A 35 7.53 -5.11 1.92
C ALA A 35 7.05 -5.63 3.28
N MET A 36 7.00 -6.96 3.48
CA MET A 36 6.62 -7.56 4.76
C MET A 36 7.59 -7.18 5.89
N PHE A 37 8.83 -6.85 5.55
CA PHE A 37 9.89 -6.55 6.49
C PHE A 37 10.10 -5.06 6.72
N ALA A 38 9.37 -4.21 6.02
CA ALA A 38 9.61 -2.75 5.99
C ALA A 38 9.48 -2.07 7.36
N LYS A 39 8.60 -2.59 8.23
CA LYS A 39 8.36 -2.00 9.56
C LYS A 39 9.12 -2.69 10.69
N ILE A 40 9.90 -3.71 10.38
CA ILE A 40 10.63 -4.47 11.39
C ILE A 40 11.97 -3.79 11.64
N THR A 41 12.27 -3.50 12.91
CA THR A 41 13.54 -2.93 13.34
C THR A 41 14.25 -3.90 14.26
N ALA A 42 15.59 -3.94 14.14
CA ALA A 42 16.46 -4.69 15.04
C ALA A 42 17.36 -3.73 15.80
N ASP A 43 17.78 -4.13 16.99
CA ASP A 43 18.77 -3.38 17.76
C ASP A 43 20.15 -3.62 17.15
N TYR A 44 20.70 -2.55 16.56
CA TYR A 44 22.04 -2.57 15.96
C TYR A 44 22.92 -1.56 16.72
N TYR A 45 23.80 -2.09 17.55
CA TYR A 45 24.68 -1.31 18.44
C TYR A 45 23.92 -0.28 19.30
N GLY A 46 22.78 -0.69 19.88
CA GLY A 46 21.94 0.13 20.72
C GLY A 46 20.96 1.05 19.99
N THR A 47 20.94 1.02 18.66
CA THR A 47 20.05 1.86 17.85
C THR A 47 19.05 1.01 17.10
N PRO A 48 17.72 1.23 17.27
CA PRO A 48 16.72 0.57 16.45
C PRO A 48 16.92 0.91 14.96
N THR A 49 17.17 -0.09 14.15
CA THR A 49 17.49 0.07 12.73
C THR A 49 16.58 -0.84 11.89
N PRO A 50 15.96 -0.33 10.80
CA PRO A 50 15.18 -1.18 9.91
C PRO A 50 16.01 -2.37 9.40
N ILE A 51 15.46 -3.57 9.46
CA ILE A 51 16.20 -4.77 9.06
C ILE A 51 16.55 -4.77 7.58
N GLN A 52 15.78 -4.04 6.76
CA GLN A 52 16.08 -3.87 5.33
C GLN A 52 17.41 -3.14 5.08
N GLN A 53 17.87 -2.35 6.05
CA GLN A 53 19.19 -1.70 6.00
C GLN A 53 20.32 -2.59 6.50
N LEU A 54 20.00 -3.66 7.22
CA LEU A 54 20.97 -4.54 7.87
C LEU A 54 21.21 -5.84 7.12
N ALA A 55 20.37 -6.17 6.15
CA ALA A 55 20.41 -7.45 5.45
C ALA A 55 19.89 -7.35 4.02
N GLY A 56 20.34 -8.27 3.18
CA GLY A 56 19.74 -8.53 1.88
C GLY A 56 18.63 -9.60 2.02
N PHE A 57 17.61 -9.49 1.20
CA PHE A 57 16.47 -10.41 1.19
C PHE A 57 16.34 -11.05 -0.18
N GLN A 58 16.26 -12.38 -0.22
CA GLN A 58 16.00 -13.16 -1.42
C GLN A 58 14.80 -14.05 -1.20
N ILE A 59 14.01 -14.25 -2.24
CA ILE A 59 12.81 -15.08 -2.22
C ILE A 59 12.97 -16.16 -3.28
N PRO A 60 13.69 -17.27 -2.97
CA PRO A 60 13.92 -18.33 -3.95
C PRO A 60 12.67 -19.13 -4.28
N GLU A 61 11.71 -19.16 -3.36
CA GLU A 61 10.41 -19.81 -3.51
C GLU A 61 9.31 -18.89 -2.95
N PRO A 62 8.04 -19.07 -3.36
CA PRO A 62 6.96 -18.15 -2.97
C PRO A 62 6.78 -17.95 -1.47
N ARG A 63 7.13 -18.94 -0.65
CA ARG A 63 6.99 -18.88 0.81
C ARG A 63 8.31 -18.95 1.57
N VAL A 64 9.43 -18.89 0.86
CA VAL A 64 10.76 -18.98 1.47
C VAL A 64 11.49 -17.68 1.30
N VAL A 65 12.01 -17.13 2.39
CA VAL A 65 12.83 -15.92 2.39
C VAL A 65 14.19 -16.26 2.97
N ILE A 66 15.25 -15.85 2.28
CA ILE A 66 16.62 -15.94 2.76
C ILE A 66 17.06 -14.53 3.16
N VAL A 67 17.37 -14.36 4.43
CA VAL A 67 17.87 -13.10 4.98
C VAL A 67 19.38 -13.21 5.17
N SER A 68 20.13 -12.38 4.45
CA SER A 68 21.60 -12.39 4.49
C SER A 68 22.08 -11.12 5.18
N PRO A 69 22.45 -11.18 6.47
CA PRO A 69 22.98 -10.02 7.16
C PRO A 69 24.26 -9.51 6.51
N TYR A 70 24.38 -8.19 6.35
CA TYR A 70 25.61 -7.58 5.86
C TYR A 70 26.73 -7.66 6.89
N ASP A 71 26.37 -7.57 8.16
CA ASP A 71 27.24 -7.76 9.30
C ASP A 71 26.76 -9.01 10.07
N ILE A 72 27.61 -10.03 10.12
CA ILE A 72 27.29 -11.28 10.82
C ILE A 72 26.99 -11.06 12.30
N GLY A 73 27.55 -10.01 12.91
CA GLY A 73 27.26 -9.62 14.29
C GLY A 73 25.82 -9.15 14.50
N ALA A 74 25.11 -8.74 13.45
CA ALA A 74 23.71 -8.33 13.52
C ALA A 74 22.72 -9.51 13.38
N LYS A 75 23.18 -10.69 13.00
CA LYS A 75 22.31 -11.86 12.71
C LYS A 75 21.37 -12.20 13.86
N THR A 76 21.87 -12.27 15.07
CA THR A 76 21.08 -12.61 16.27
C THR A 76 19.99 -11.58 16.54
N ALA A 77 20.32 -10.29 16.40
CA ALA A 77 19.36 -9.20 16.59
C ALA A 77 18.27 -9.22 15.52
N ILE A 78 18.64 -9.49 14.27
CA ILE A 78 17.69 -9.62 13.14
C ILE A 78 16.78 -10.83 13.38
N GLU A 79 17.34 -11.96 13.78
CA GLU A 79 16.58 -13.19 14.10
C GLU A 79 15.52 -12.92 15.18
N LYS A 80 15.94 -12.28 16.26
CA LYS A 80 15.03 -11.90 17.36
C LYS A 80 13.93 -10.96 16.88
N ALA A 81 14.28 -9.93 16.12
CA ALA A 81 13.32 -8.96 15.60
C ALA A 81 12.25 -9.62 14.72
N ILE A 82 12.63 -10.56 13.86
CA ILE A 82 11.70 -11.31 13.01
C ILE A 82 10.83 -12.24 13.84
N ARG A 83 11.41 -12.95 14.81
CA ARG A 83 10.66 -13.86 15.69
C ARG A 83 9.60 -13.11 16.50
N ASP A 84 9.94 -11.95 17.02
CA ASP A 84 9.05 -11.13 17.85
C ASP A 84 8.05 -10.32 17.03
N SER A 85 8.17 -10.32 15.69
CA SER A 85 7.27 -9.60 14.79
C SER A 85 5.93 -10.32 14.62
N ASP A 86 4.98 -9.62 14.00
CA ASP A 86 3.63 -10.14 13.70
C ASP A 86 3.60 -11.14 12.53
N LEU A 87 4.75 -11.45 11.91
CA LEU A 87 4.81 -12.35 10.77
C LEU A 87 4.49 -13.80 11.13
N GLY A 88 4.65 -14.19 12.40
CA GLY A 88 4.36 -15.55 12.85
C GLY A 88 5.33 -16.59 12.29
N VAL A 89 6.58 -16.19 12.02
CA VAL A 89 7.63 -17.07 11.51
C VAL A 89 8.75 -17.24 12.53
N ASN A 90 9.30 -18.45 12.60
CA ASN A 90 10.50 -18.73 13.36
C ASN A 90 11.68 -18.87 12.39
N PRO A 91 12.65 -17.93 12.41
CA PRO A 91 13.82 -18.03 11.57
C PRO A 91 14.66 -19.28 11.91
N THR A 92 15.19 -19.94 10.89
CA THR A 92 16.17 -21.01 11.03
C THR A 92 17.54 -20.44 10.72
N ASP A 93 18.49 -20.64 11.63
CA ASP A 93 19.87 -20.21 11.44
C ASP A 93 20.61 -21.22 10.57
N ASP A 94 20.97 -20.81 9.37
CA ASP A 94 21.68 -21.61 8.37
C ASP A 94 23.16 -21.16 8.25
N GLY A 95 23.79 -20.75 9.34
CA GLY A 95 25.17 -20.28 9.37
C GLY A 95 25.27 -18.78 9.11
N LYS A 96 25.50 -18.38 7.86
CA LYS A 96 25.64 -16.96 7.50
C LYS A 96 24.32 -16.28 7.17
N VAL A 97 23.25 -17.07 7.00
CA VAL A 97 21.95 -16.59 6.59
C VAL A 97 20.86 -17.10 7.54
N LEU A 98 19.73 -16.44 7.52
CA LEU A 98 18.50 -16.87 8.18
C LEU A 98 17.51 -17.31 7.13
N ARG A 99 16.92 -18.47 7.33
CA ARG A 99 15.89 -19.02 6.46
C ARG A 99 14.53 -18.87 7.12
N LEU A 100 13.60 -18.28 6.39
CA LEU A 100 12.21 -18.10 6.84
C LEU A 100 11.30 -18.91 5.92
N VAL A 101 10.44 -19.74 6.51
CA VAL A 101 9.37 -20.42 5.78
C VAL A 101 8.06 -19.84 6.27
N LEU A 102 7.36 -19.12 5.39
CA LEU A 102 6.09 -18.49 5.73
C LEU A 102 4.99 -19.57 5.81
N PRO A 103 4.12 -19.52 6.85
CA PRO A 103 2.98 -20.43 6.92
C PRO A 103 1.98 -20.10 5.82
N GLN A 104 1.26 -21.14 5.35
CA GLN A 104 0.15 -20.93 4.43
C GLN A 104 -0.98 -20.19 5.14
N LEU A 105 -1.69 -19.33 4.37
CA LEU A 105 -2.91 -18.72 4.86
C LEU A 105 -3.99 -19.79 5.02
N THR A 106 -4.67 -19.75 6.16
CA THR A 106 -5.89 -20.54 6.35
C THR A 106 -7.01 -19.93 5.50
N GLU A 107 -8.03 -20.73 5.18
CA GLU A 107 -9.20 -20.22 4.45
C GLU A 107 -9.89 -19.08 5.18
N GLU A 108 -9.98 -19.18 6.52
CA GLU A 108 -10.56 -18.10 7.35
C GLU A 108 -9.76 -16.82 7.27
N ARG A 109 -8.42 -16.89 7.39
CA ARG A 109 -7.53 -15.73 7.26
C ARG A 109 -7.61 -15.11 5.88
N ARG A 110 -7.70 -15.93 4.85
CA ARG A 110 -7.85 -15.45 3.47
C ARG A 110 -9.12 -14.64 3.30
N LYS A 111 -10.24 -15.14 3.82
CA LYS A 111 -11.52 -14.43 3.80
C LYS A 111 -11.46 -13.09 4.54
N GLU A 112 -10.82 -13.08 5.70
CA GLU A 112 -10.62 -11.84 6.48
C GLU A 112 -9.81 -10.81 5.71
N TYR A 113 -8.73 -11.23 5.05
CA TYR A 113 -7.88 -10.33 4.27
C TYR A 113 -8.56 -9.82 3.00
N ILE A 114 -9.38 -10.65 2.34
CA ILE A 114 -10.20 -10.18 1.21
C ILE A 114 -11.19 -9.10 1.67
N LYS A 115 -11.83 -9.31 2.79
CA LYS A 115 -12.75 -8.34 3.39
C LYS A 115 -12.02 -7.04 3.74
N LEU A 116 -10.83 -7.15 4.32
CA LEU A 116 -9.99 -5.99 4.62
C LEU A 116 -9.59 -5.23 3.35
N ALA A 117 -9.20 -5.94 2.29
CA ALA A 117 -8.86 -5.33 1.01
C ALA A 117 -10.04 -4.55 0.43
N LYS A 118 -11.24 -5.12 0.46
CA LYS A 118 -12.47 -4.46 -0.02
C LYS A 118 -12.77 -3.20 0.81
N SER A 119 -12.58 -3.26 2.12
CA SER A 119 -12.76 -2.11 3.01
C SER A 119 -11.77 -0.98 2.68
N LYS A 120 -10.51 -1.32 2.47
CA LYS A 120 -9.48 -0.34 2.09
C LYS A 120 -9.74 0.26 0.71
N ALA A 121 -10.25 -0.52 -0.22
CA ALA A 121 -10.66 -0.01 -1.54
C ALA A 121 -11.77 1.02 -1.41
N GLU A 122 -12.79 0.74 -0.59
CA GLU A 122 -13.89 1.68 -0.39
C GLU A 122 -13.43 2.97 0.30
N GLU A 123 -12.54 2.88 1.28
CA GLU A 123 -11.92 4.07 1.89
C GLU A 123 -11.21 4.93 0.83
N GLY A 124 -10.48 4.30 -0.09
CA GLY A 124 -9.80 4.99 -1.19
C GLY A 124 -10.77 5.66 -2.16
N ARG A 125 -11.85 4.97 -2.52
CA ARG A 125 -12.89 5.55 -3.41
C ARG A 125 -13.57 6.73 -2.75
N VAL A 126 -13.89 6.64 -1.48
CA VAL A 126 -14.48 7.75 -0.70
C VAL A 126 -13.53 8.95 -0.68
N ALA A 127 -12.23 8.72 -0.48
CA ALA A 127 -11.24 9.80 -0.51
C ALA A 127 -11.22 10.50 -1.89
N VAL A 128 -11.23 9.73 -2.98
CA VAL A 128 -11.27 10.29 -4.35
C VAL A 128 -12.55 11.11 -4.58
N ARG A 129 -13.70 10.57 -4.18
CA ARG A 129 -14.99 11.28 -4.31
C ARG A 129 -15.06 12.55 -3.48
N ASN A 130 -14.45 12.56 -2.31
CA ASN A 130 -14.38 13.77 -1.47
C ASN A 130 -13.51 14.85 -2.12
N ILE A 131 -12.42 14.47 -2.76
CA ILE A 131 -11.57 15.38 -3.54
C ILE A 131 -12.38 15.97 -4.70
N ARG A 132 -13.13 15.13 -5.42
CA ARG A 132 -14.05 15.59 -6.47
C ARG A 132 -15.04 16.62 -5.95
N ARG A 133 -15.68 16.31 -4.85
CA ARG A 133 -16.67 17.21 -4.23
C ARG A 133 -16.08 18.56 -3.90
N SER A 134 -14.90 18.57 -3.29
CA SER A 134 -14.20 19.83 -2.95
C SER A 134 -13.84 20.66 -4.19
N ALA A 135 -13.39 20.00 -5.25
CA ALA A 135 -13.08 20.68 -6.50
C ALA A 135 -14.33 21.28 -7.15
N LYS A 136 -15.43 20.52 -7.15
CA LYS A 136 -16.72 21.01 -7.67
C LYS A 136 -17.22 22.22 -6.89
N GLN A 137 -17.11 22.20 -5.57
CA GLN A 137 -17.48 23.33 -4.72
C GLN A 137 -16.64 24.56 -5.02
N ALA A 138 -15.34 24.39 -5.28
CA ALA A 138 -14.47 25.51 -5.66
C ALA A 138 -14.88 26.13 -6.99
N MET A 139 -15.27 25.32 -7.97
CA MET A 139 -15.77 25.80 -9.26
C MET A 139 -17.11 26.54 -9.11
N ASP A 140 -18.04 25.97 -8.34
CA ASP A 140 -19.35 26.58 -8.10
C ASP A 140 -19.21 27.95 -7.39
N LYS A 141 -18.28 28.04 -6.45
CA LYS A 141 -17.98 29.31 -5.76
C LYS A 141 -17.43 30.34 -6.73
N ALA A 142 -16.50 29.95 -7.59
CA ALA A 142 -15.91 30.85 -8.59
C ALA A 142 -16.96 31.37 -9.58
N GLU A 143 -17.92 30.54 -9.99
CA GLU A 143 -19.08 30.95 -10.79
C GLU A 143 -19.94 31.98 -10.06
N LYS A 144 -20.27 31.69 -8.81
CA LYS A 144 -21.09 32.58 -7.95
C LYS A 144 -20.40 33.93 -7.77
N ASP A 145 -19.10 33.94 -7.63
CA ASP A 145 -18.29 35.15 -7.48
C ASP A 145 -18.04 35.89 -8.83
N GLY A 146 -18.54 35.36 -9.92
CA GLY A 146 -18.42 35.94 -11.26
C GLY A 146 -17.05 35.77 -11.90
N GLU A 147 -16.19 34.91 -11.38
CA GLU A 147 -14.84 34.68 -11.90
C GLU A 147 -14.82 33.81 -13.15
N ILE A 148 -15.77 32.90 -13.25
CA ILE A 148 -15.91 31.97 -14.39
C ILE A 148 -17.38 31.86 -14.80
N SER A 149 -17.63 31.41 -16.04
CA SER A 149 -18.96 31.25 -16.58
C SER A 149 -19.58 29.91 -16.14
N LYS A 150 -20.90 29.80 -16.29
CA LYS A 150 -21.62 28.55 -16.09
C LYS A 150 -21.14 27.44 -17.05
N ASP A 151 -20.83 27.81 -18.29
CA ASP A 151 -20.31 26.87 -19.29
C ASP A 151 -18.92 26.37 -18.89
N ASP A 152 -18.08 27.22 -18.30
CA ASP A 152 -16.77 26.81 -17.77
C ASP A 152 -16.94 25.77 -16.66
N VAL A 153 -17.89 25.95 -15.75
CA VAL A 153 -18.19 24.98 -14.68
C VAL A 153 -18.66 23.67 -15.27
N THR A 154 -19.56 23.68 -16.23
CA THR A 154 -20.08 22.48 -16.88
C THR A 154 -18.96 21.69 -17.55
N GLY A 155 -18.10 22.36 -18.32
CA GLY A 155 -16.93 21.74 -18.94
C GLY A 155 -15.93 21.21 -17.94
N GLY A 156 -15.66 21.97 -16.88
CA GLY A 156 -14.76 21.58 -15.79
C GLY A 156 -15.28 20.37 -15.02
N GLU A 157 -16.57 20.32 -14.74
CA GLU A 157 -17.22 19.20 -14.06
C GLU A 157 -17.10 17.90 -14.88
N LYS A 158 -17.30 17.97 -16.19
CA LYS A 158 -17.14 16.84 -17.08
C LYS A 158 -15.70 16.29 -17.05
N ARG A 159 -14.70 17.18 -17.08
CA ARG A 159 -13.30 16.81 -16.96
C ARG A 159 -13.00 16.21 -15.58
N LEU A 160 -13.58 16.76 -14.53
CA LEU A 160 -13.44 16.28 -13.15
C LEU A 160 -14.03 14.89 -12.97
N ASP A 161 -15.18 14.62 -13.59
CA ASP A 161 -15.80 13.28 -13.60
C ASP A 161 -14.90 12.26 -14.30
N GLY A 162 -14.23 12.65 -15.37
CA GLY A 162 -13.24 11.81 -16.06
C GLY A 162 -12.04 11.49 -15.17
N LEU A 163 -11.51 12.46 -14.43
CA LEU A 163 -10.43 12.26 -13.47
C LEU A 163 -10.87 11.33 -12.33
N THR A 164 -12.07 11.52 -11.81
CA THR A 164 -12.64 10.70 -10.74
C THR A 164 -12.73 9.23 -11.19
N LYS A 165 -13.29 9.01 -12.36
CA LYS A 165 -13.42 7.65 -12.93
C LYS A 165 -12.06 7.00 -13.10
N LYS A 166 -11.10 7.71 -13.66
CA LYS A 166 -9.72 7.21 -13.86
C LYS A 166 -9.11 6.71 -12.57
N HIS A 167 -9.21 7.49 -11.48
CA HIS A 167 -8.61 7.15 -10.21
C HIS A 167 -9.38 6.05 -9.46
N VAL A 168 -10.71 6.05 -9.54
CA VAL A 168 -11.54 4.96 -8.99
C VAL A 168 -11.24 3.65 -9.70
N ASP A 169 -11.12 3.67 -11.04
CA ASP A 169 -10.77 2.47 -11.82
C ASP A 169 -9.39 1.92 -11.44
N ARG A 170 -8.43 2.78 -11.13
CA ARG A 170 -7.10 2.36 -10.63
C ARG A 170 -7.20 1.65 -9.29
N ILE A 171 -8.02 2.15 -8.37
CA ILE A 171 -8.26 1.49 -7.07
C ILE A 171 -8.94 0.14 -7.28
N ASP A 172 -9.93 0.08 -8.16
CA ASP A 172 -10.64 -1.17 -8.48
C ASP A 172 -9.70 -2.23 -9.05
N GLU A 173 -8.77 -1.83 -9.91
CA GLU A 173 -7.74 -2.72 -10.45
C GLU A 173 -6.79 -3.22 -9.35
N LEU A 174 -6.35 -2.32 -8.47
CA LEU A 174 -5.46 -2.68 -7.35
C LEU A 174 -6.11 -3.69 -6.40
N VAL A 175 -7.38 -3.48 -6.03
CA VAL A 175 -8.07 -4.41 -5.14
C VAL A 175 -8.35 -5.74 -5.81
N LYS A 176 -8.67 -5.74 -7.09
CA LYS A 176 -8.86 -6.98 -7.87
C LYS A 176 -7.58 -7.81 -7.91
N ASN A 177 -6.44 -7.17 -8.17
CA ASN A 177 -5.14 -7.83 -8.17
C ASN A 177 -4.83 -8.40 -6.79
N LYS A 178 -5.12 -7.65 -5.72
CA LYS A 178 -4.89 -8.12 -4.35
C LYS A 178 -5.77 -9.32 -3.99
N GLU A 179 -7.03 -9.30 -4.40
CA GLU A 179 -7.93 -10.43 -4.20
C GLU A 179 -7.42 -11.68 -4.92
N GLN A 180 -6.89 -11.53 -6.13
CA GLN A 180 -6.30 -12.65 -6.88
C GLN A 180 -5.06 -13.21 -6.16
N GLU A 181 -4.18 -12.34 -5.66
CA GLU A 181 -3.00 -12.75 -4.88
C GLU A 181 -3.42 -13.52 -3.61
N LEU A 182 -4.50 -13.11 -2.95
CA LEU A 182 -5.01 -13.76 -1.75
C LEU A 182 -5.65 -15.12 -2.05
N LEU A 183 -6.16 -15.32 -3.27
CA LEU A 183 -6.74 -16.60 -3.71
C LEU A 183 -5.69 -17.58 -4.21
N GLU A 184 -4.51 -17.12 -4.59
CA GLU A 184 -3.40 -17.99 -4.98
C GLU A 184 -2.83 -18.70 -3.75
N VAL A 185 -2.64 -20.01 -3.88
CA VAL A 185 -2.19 -20.87 -2.78
C VAL A 185 -0.70 -21.15 -2.90
#